data_9a6a575746d8810b0e29d25448f2d3e9
#
_entry.id   9a6a575746d8810b0e29d25448f2d3e9
#
_cell.length_a   1.000
_cell.length_b   1.000
_cell.length_c   1.000
_cell.angle_alpha   90.00
_cell.angle_beta   90.00
_cell.angle_gamma   90.00
#
_symmetry.space_group_name_H-M   'P 1'
#
loop_
_entity.id
_entity.type
_entity.pdbx_description
1 polymer ?
#
loop_
_entity_poly.entity_id
_entity_poly.type
_entity_poly.pdbx_seq_one_letter_code
_entity_poly.pdbx_strand_id
1 'polypeptide(L)'
;FKDRVKAHNLSMKLISTHFLADEQKALFFFSSDNRVDFRELVKDLGSIFKMRIELRQVGVRDESRITGGLGVCGRPYCCHAISDKLRPVSIRMAKDQNLSLNPIKISGVCGRLMCCLRYEEEAYEDLNHRVPAVGSTVETPEGRGIVVESQLLRERLKVKLLNDPQYDELFTWKVDEVKVLRKSCNCPKREAEEVEK
;
A
#
# COMPACT_ATOMS: atom_id res chain seq x y z
N PHE A 1 -33.21 -2.35 -8.64
CA PHE A 1 -32.00 -1.80 -9.28
C PHE A 1 -31.30 -2.85 -10.16
N LYS A 2 -30.89 -4.00 -9.61
CA LYS A 2 -30.14 -5.02 -10.34
C LYS A 2 -30.85 -5.49 -11.63
N ASP A 3 -32.16 -5.68 -11.61
CA ASP A 3 -32.94 -6.11 -12.75
C ASP A 3 -32.98 -5.04 -13.83
N ARG A 4 -33.05 -3.77 -13.45
CA ARG A 4 -33.02 -2.64 -14.41
C ARG A 4 -31.63 -2.44 -15.01
N VAL A 5 -30.56 -2.61 -14.24
CA VAL A 5 -29.19 -2.61 -14.76
C VAL A 5 -29.01 -3.70 -15.83
N LYS A 6 -29.56 -4.90 -15.60
CA LYS A 6 -29.54 -5.98 -16.61
C LYS A 6 -30.37 -5.65 -17.85
N ALA A 7 -31.56 -5.05 -17.66
CA ALA A 7 -32.44 -4.67 -18.76
C ALA A 7 -31.79 -3.62 -19.70
N HIS A 8 -30.98 -2.71 -19.13
CA HIS A 8 -30.23 -1.70 -19.88
C HIS A 8 -28.86 -2.20 -20.34
N ASN A 9 -28.50 -3.48 -20.15
CA ASN A 9 -27.21 -4.09 -20.51
C ASN A 9 -25.99 -3.29 -19.99
N LEU A 10 -26.10 -2.74 -18.76
CA LEU A 10 -25.04 -1.93 -18.17
C LEU A 10 -24.09 -2.81 -17.34
N SER A 11 -22.77 -2.63 -17.57
CA SER A 11 -21.72 -3.31 -16.79
C SER A 11 -21.42 -2.50 -15.51
N MET A 12 -22.29 -2.64 -14.50
CA MET A 12 -22.15 -1.97 -13.21
C MET A 12 -22.62 -2.86 -12.06
N LYS A 13 -21.92 -2.78 -10.94
CA LYS A 13 -22.18 -3.54 -9.72
C LYS A 13 -22.64 -2.58 -8.62
N LEU A 14 -23.83 -2.83 -8.07
CA LEU A 14 -24.33 -2.08 -6.92
C LEU A 14 -23.53 -2.46 -5.65
N ILE A 15 -23.05 -1.46 -4.94
CA ILE A 15 -22.29 -1.62 -3.70
C ILE A 15 -23.17 -1.31 -2.49
N SER A 16 -23.80 -0.12 -2.47
CA SER A 16 -24.62 0.34 -1.36
C SER A 16 -25.74 1.24 -1.85
N THR A 17 -26.80 1.35 -1.04
CA THR A 17 -27.93 2.25 -1.31
C THR A 17 -28.30 2.98 -0.04
N HIS A 18 -28.45 4.30 -0.13
CA HIS A 18 -28.90 5.14 0.97
C HIS A 18 -30.15 5.93 0.56
N PHE A 19 -31.19 5.83 1.36
CA PHE A 19 -32.41 6.61 1.19
C PHE A 19 -32.44 7.77 2.20
N LEU A 20 -32.51 8.98 1.68
CA LEU A 20 -32.66 10.20 2.46
C LEU A 20 -34.14 10.60 2.39
N ALA A 21 -34.91 10.22 3.42
CA ALA A 21 -36.35 10.44 3.47
C ALA A 21 -36.66 11.93 3.46
N ASP A 22 -35.92 12.75 4.21
CA ASP A 22 -36.12 14.19 4.34
C ASP A 22 -35.95 14.94 3.02
N GLU A 23 -35.02 14.48 2.16
CA GLU A 23 -34.75 15.09 0.87
C GLU A 23 -35.48 14.42 -0.30
N GLN A 24 -36.26 13.37 -0.06
CA GLN A 24 -36.88 12.52 -1.08
C GLN A 24 -35.86 12.07 -2.16
N LYS A 25 -34.68 11.63 -1.69
CA LYS A 25 -33.53 11.32 -2.52
C LYS A 25 -33.02 9.91 -2.26
N ALA A 26 -32.69 9.19 -3.30
CA ALA A 26 -32.03 7.87 -3.24
C ALA A 26 -30.63 7.94 -3.86
N LEU A 27 -29.63 7.59 -3.06
CA LEU A 27 -28.23 7.50 -3.46
C LEU A 27 -27.86 6.05 -3.71
N PHE A 28 -27.34 5.74 -4.89
CA PHE A 28 -26.84 4.44 -5.24
C PHE A 28 -25.35 4.53 -5.51
N PHE A 29 -24.56 3.80 -4.73
CA PHE A 29 -23.13 3.66 -4.94
C PHE A 29 -22.86 2.40 -5.76
N PHE A 30 -22.14 2.57 -6.86
CA PHE A 30 -21.83 1.47 -7.76
C PHE A 30 -20.36 1.47 -8.17
N SER A 31 -19.83 0.30 -8.50
CA SER A 31 -18.52 0.16 -9.16
C SER A 31 -18.72 -0.28 -10.62
N SER A 32 -17.83 0.20 -11.48
CA SER A 32 -17.74 -0.22 -12.88
C SER A 32 -16.29 -0.04 -13.35
N ASP A 33 -15.81 -0.96 -14.18
CA ASP A 33 -14.47 -0.89 -14.76
C ASP A 33 -14.34 0.21 -15.82
N ASN A 34 -15.45 0.50 -16.49
CA ASN A 34 -15.52 1.49 -17.57
C ASN A 34 -16.49 2.62 -17.22
N ARG A 35 -16.41 3.69 -18.00
CA ARG A 35 -17.38 4.77 -17.94
C ARG A 35 -18.72 4.28 -18.49
N VAL A 36 -19.77 4.38 -17.67
CA VAL A 36 -21.13 3.93 -18.00
C VAL A 36 -22.05 5.11 -18.25
N ASP A 37 -22.84 5.06 -19.31
CA ASP A 37 -23.95 6.01 -19.51
C ASP A 37 -25.22 5.44 -18.83
N PHE A 38 -25.59 6.04 -17.73
CA PHE A 38 -26.72 5.63 -16.90
C PHE A 38 -27.92 6.56 -16.98
N ARG A 39 -28.02 7.43 -17.99
CA ARG A 39 -29.08 8.45 -18.11
C ARG A 39 -30.47 7.79 -18.18
N GLU A 40 -30.63 6.77 -19.01
CA GLU A 40 -31.89 6.04 -19.14
C GLU A 40 -32.23 5.26 -17.87
N LEU A 41 -31.23 4.66 -17.22
CA LEU A 41 -31.42 3.98 -15.93
C LEU A 41 -31.91 4.94 -14.85
N VAL A 42 -31.40 6.17 -14.79
CA VAL A 42 -31.83 7.18 -13.82
C VAL A 42 -33.30 7.56 -14.04
N LYS A 43 -33.74 7.76 -15.30
CA LYS A 43 -35.12 8.05 -15.63
C LYS A 43 -36.06 6.92 -15.20
N ASP A 44 -35.68 5.69 -15.50
CA ASP A 44 -36.43 4.49 -15.17
C ASP A 44 -36.57 4.31 -13.66
N LEU A 45 -35.47 4.42 -12.92
CA LEU A 45 -35.50 4.38 -11.45
C LEU A 45 -36.30 5.52 -10.84
N GLY A 46 -36.21 6.74 -11.41
CA GLY A 46 -36.99 7.89 -10.96
C GLY A 46 -38.49 7.66 -11.10
N SER A 47 -38.95 7.01 -12.19
CA SER A 47 -40.33 6.67 -12.41
C SER A 47 -40.88 5.65 -11.38
N ILE A 48 -40.03 4.69 -10.98
CA ILE A 48 -40.38 3.61 -10.03
C ILE A 48 -40.42 4.12 -8.60
N PHE A 49 -39.35 4.82 -8.17
CA PHE A 49 -39.20 5.25 -6.77
C PHE A 49 -39.88 6.56 -6.46
N LYS A 50 -40.26 7.35 -7.49
CA LYS A 50 -40.83 8.70 -7.36
C LYS A 50 -40.01 9.63 -6.47
N MET A 51 -38.69 9.43 -6.51
CA MET A 51 -37.68 10.16 -5.75
C MET A 51 -36.58 10.64 -6.68
N ARG A 52 -35.80 11.63 -6.23
CA ARG A 52 -34.60 12.05 -6.95
C ARG A 52 -33.53 10.96 -6.84
N ILE A 53 -33.09 10.44 -7.98
CA ILE A 53 -32.07 9.39 -8.05
C ILE A 53 -30.70 10.02 -8.29
N GLU A 54 -29.74 9.65 -7.46
CA GLU A 54 -28.34 10.03 -7.63
C GLU A 54 -27.48 8.77 -7.67
N LEU A 55 -26.73 8.59 -8.75
CA LEU A 55 -25.81 7.48 -8.96
C LEU A 55 -24.38 7.99 -8.76
N ARG A 56 -23.62 7.38 -7.86
CA ARG A 56 -22.22 7.69 -7.59
C ARG A 56 -21.34 6.50 -7.87
N GLN A 57 -20.43 6.66 -8.82
CA GLN A 57 -19.40 5.67 -9.07
C GLN A 57 -18.34 5.76 -7.97
N VAL A 58 -17.98 4.62 -7.39
CA VAL A 58 -16.94 4.50 -6.38
C VAL A 58 -15.74 3.75 -6.93
N GLY A 59 -14.56 4.11 -6.46
CA GLY A 59 -13.33 3.40 -6.80
C GLY A 59 -13.20 2.07 -6.06
N VAL A 60 -12.34 1.17 -6.53
CA VAL A 60 -12.14 -0.18 -5.96
C VAL A 60 -11.74 -0.15 -4.47
N ARG A 61 -11.02 0.89 -4.02
CA ARG A 61 -10.68 1.05 -2.60
C ARG A 61 -11.88 1.51 -1.78
N ASP A 62 -12.70 2.39 -2.32
CA ASP A 62 -13.91 2.87 -1.66
C ASP A 62 -14.96 1.76 -1.61
N GLU A 63 -15.04 0.90 -2.64
CA GLU A 63 -15.85 -0.32 -2.60
C GLU A 63 -15.43 -1.21 -1.42
N SER A 64 -14.12 -1.49 -1.30
CA SER A 64 -13.59 -2.28 -0.18
C SER A 64 -13.83 -1.61 1.17
N ARG A 65 -13.77 -0.28 1.23
CA ARG A 65 -14.05 0.51 2.43
C ARG A 65 -15.51 0.38 2.87
N ILE A 66 -16.46 0.50 1.93
CA ILE A 66 -17.90 0.42 2.19
C ILE A 66 -18.30 -1.00 2.59
N THR A 67 -17.76 -2.00 1.88
CA THR A 67 -18.06 -3.41 2.13
C THR A 67 -17.46 -3.89 3.46
N GLY A 68 -16.28 -3.35 3.84
CA GLY A 68 -15.54 -3.79 5.00
C GLY A 68 -14.89 -5.16 4.81
N GLY A 69 -14.26 -5.66 5.86
CA GLY A 69 -13.64 -6.97 5.90
C GLY A 69 -12.30 -6.97 6.62
N LEU A 70 -11.61 -8.12 6.58
CA LEU A 70 -10.30 -8.33 7.20
C LEU A 70 -9.19 -8.35 6.15
N GLY A 71 -8.10 -7.65 6.46
CA GLY A 71 -6.87 -7.69 5.66
C GLY A 71 -6.10 -8.98 5.87
N VAL A 72 -5.02 -9.17 5.11
CA VAL A 72 -4.09 -10.30 5.26
C VAL A 72 -3.43 -10.36 6.64
N CYS A 73 -3.40 -9.24 7.37
CA CYS A 73 -2.89 -9.12 8.74
C CYS A 73 -3.92 -9.51 9.82
N GLY A 74 -5.15 -9.93 9.43
CA GLY A 74 -6.23 -10.27 10.35
C GLY A 74 -6.95 -9.08 11.00
N ARG A 75 -6.55 -7.84 10.69
CA ARG A 75 -7.20 -6.61 11.19
C ARG A 75 -8.24 -6.11 10.18
N PRO A 76 -9.23 -5.30 10.62
CA PRO A 76 -10.13 -4.61 9.70
C PRO A 76 -9.34 -3.81 8.67
N TYR A 77 -9.91 -3.64 7.48
CA TYR A 77 -9.27 -2.86 6.41
C TYR A 77 -8.87 -1.47 6.91
N CYS A 78 -7.61 -1.08 6.67
CA CYS A 78 -7.08 0.23 7.06
C CYS A 78 -7.92 1.38 6.48
N CYS A 79 -8.43 1.24 5.26
CA CYS A 79 -9.31 2.22 4.64
C CYS A 79 -10.67 2.34 5.35
N HIS A 80 -11.10 1.32 6.07
CA HIS A 80 -12.34 1.35 6.85
C HIS A 80 -12.09 1.87 8.28
N ALA A 81 -10.99 1.41 8.93
CA ALA A 81 -10.79 1.61 10.36
C ALA A 81 -9.96 2.86 10.73
N ILE A 82 -8.99 3.26 9.88
CA ILE A 82 -7.95 4.20 10.32
C ILE A 82 -8.07 5.56 9.63
N SER A 83 -8.39 5.63 8.34
CA SER A 83 -8.27 6.89 7.62
C SER A 83 -9.33 7.12 6.55
N ASP A 84 -9.99 8.27 6.68
CA ASP A 84 -10.90 8.80 5.68
C ASP A 84 -10.17 9.37 4.46
N LYS A 85 -8.92 9.84 4.63
CA LYS A 85 -8.13 10.51 3.59
C LYS A 85 -6.82 9.78 3.36
N LEU A 86 -6.88 8.64 2.68
CA LEU A 86 -5.69 7.90 2.30
C LEU A 86 -4.96 8.64 1.18
N ARG A 87 -3.74 9.07 1.46
CA ARG A 87 -2.83 9.63 0.47
C ARG A 87 -2.38 8.54 -0.53
N PRO A 88 -1.95 8.91 -1.74
CA PRO A 88 -1.39 7.96 -2.69
C PRO A 88 -0.23 7.14 -2.10
N VAL A 89 -0.16 5.87 -2.47
CA VAL A 89 0.90 4.95 -2.08
C VAL A 89 1.82 4.74 -3.27
N SER A 90 3.13 4.77 -3.05
CA SER A 90 4.15 4.54 -4.08
C SER A 90 4.88 3.21 -3.86
N ILE A 91 5.47 2.67 -4.95
CA ILE A 91 6.31 1.47 -4.88
C ILE A 91 7.59 1.74 -4.06
N ARG A 92 8.05 3.00 -4.02
CA ARG A 92 9.21 3.41 -3.22
C ARG A 92 9.01 3.07 -1.75
N MET A 93 7.82 3.33 -1.19
CA MET A 93 7.49 2.99 0.19
C MET A 93 7.68 1.50 0.51
N ALA A 94 7.33 0.62 -0.44
CA ALA A 94 7.57 -0.81 -0.28
C ALA A 94 9.07 -1.16 -0.27
N LYS A 95 9.89 -0.45 -1.06
CA LYS A 95 11.36 -0.62 -1.05
C LYS A 95 11.97 -0.11 0.27
N ASP A 96 11.55 1.05 0.73
CA ASP A 96 12.04 1.67 1.96
C ASP A 96 11.69 0.83 3.20
N GLN A 97 10.63 0.02 3.10
CA GLN A 97 10.20 -0.96 4.11
C GLN A 97 10.80 -2.37 3.90
N ASN A 98 11.77 -2.53 3.00
CA ASN A 98 12.41 -3.81 2.67
C ASN A 98 11.42 -4.92 2.25
N LEU A 99 10.30 -4.57 1.63
CA LEU A 99 9.33 -5.54 1.15
C LEU A 99 9.68 -6.02 -0.26
N SER A 100 9.46 -7.31 -0.49
CA SER A 100 9.54 -7.89 -1.84
C SER A 100 8.55 -7.20 -2.77
N LEU A 101 9.00 -6.80 -3.95
CA LEU A 101 8.17 -6.13 -4.97
C LEU A 101 7.18 -7.08 -5.68
N ASN A 102 6.96 -8.27 -5.13
CA ASN A 102 5.95 -9.18 -5.66
C ASN A 102 4.55 -8.55 -5.51
N PRO A 103 3.79 -8.34 -6.59
CA PRO A 103 2.46 -7.75 -6.56
C PRO A 103 1.52 -8.41 -5.54
N ILE A 104 1.61 -9.72 -5.36
CA ILE A 104 0.77 -10.47 -4.40
C ILE A 104 1.06 -10.04 -2.96
N LYS A 105 2.31 -9.67 -2.65
CA LYS A 105 2.72 -9.29 -1.29
C LYS A 105 2.49 -7.82 -0.96
N ILE A 106 2.47 -6.94 -1.99
CA ILE A 106 2.34 -5.49 -1.79
C ILE A 106 0.97 -4.95 -2.17
N SER A 107 0.09 -5.79 -2.76
CA SER A 107 -1.28 -5.38 -3.11
C SER A 107 -2.26 -5.74 -1.98
N GLY A 108 -3.16 -4.82 -1.71
CA GLY A 108 -4.30 -5.05 -0.83
C GLY A 108 -5.43 -5.79 -1.54
N VAL A 109 -6.47 -6.12 -0.79
CA VAL A 109 -7.68 -6.81 -1.30
C VAL A 109 -8.37 -6.01 -2.42
N CYS A 110 -8.25 -4.69 -2.41
CA CYS A 110 -8.77 -3.80 -3.47
C CYS A 110 -7.92 -3.81 -4.76
N GLY A 111 -6.90 -4.66 -4.89
CA GLY A 111 -6.00 -4.71 -6.05
C GLY A 111 -5.01 -3.55 -6.19
N ARG A 112 -5.06 -2.54 -5.31
CA ARG A 112 -4.11 -1.43 -5.25
C ARG A 112 -3.05 -1.70 -4.19
N LEU A 113 -1.94 -0.94 -4.22
CA LEU A 113 -0.91 -1.00 -3.19
C LEU A 113 -1.51 -0.86 -1.79
N MET A 114 -1.00 -1.63 -0.84
CA MET A 114 -1.48 -1.65 0.54
C MET A 114 -1.35 -0.27 1.20
N CYS A 115 -2.43 0.20 1.81
CA CYS A 115 -2.45 1.50 2.50
C CYS A 115 -1.63 1.52 3.78
N CYS A 116 -1.34 0.37 4.40
CA CYS A 116 -0.43 0.30 5.55
C CYS A 116 1.00 0.75 5.18
N LEU A 117 1.45 0.58 3.93
CA LEU A 117 2.74 1.11 3.47
C LEU A 117 2.86 2.62 3.71
N ARG A 118 1.80 3.36 3.40
CA ARG A 118 1.77 4.80 3.64
C ARG A 118 1.61 5.14 5.12
N TYR A 119 0.82 4.37 5.83
CA TYR A 119 0.59 4.58 7.25
C TYR A 119 1.86 4.42 8.09
N GLU A 120 2.70 3.48 7.72
CA GLU A 120 3.93 3.14 8.44
C GLU A 120 5.17 3.89 7.91
N GLU A 121 5.04 4.66 6.80
CA GLU A 121 6.17 5.28 6.10
C GLU A 121 7.04 6.14 7.02
N GLU A 122 6.45 7.02 7.82
CA GLU A 122 7.18 7.93 8.70
C GLU A 122 8.05 7.17 9.72
N ALA A 123 7.52 6.08 10.28
CA ALA A 123 8.27 5.25 11.21
C ALA A 123 9.46 4.55 10.53
N TYR A 124 9.26 4.07 9.30
CA TYR A 124 10.36 3.45 8.53
C TYR A 124 11.39 4.48 8.05
N GLU A 125 10.99 5.70 7.71
CA GLU A 125 11.93 6.78 7.39
C GLU A 125 12.86 7.07 8.58
N ASP A 126 12.32 7.21 9.79
CA ASP A 126 13.11 7.39 11.01
C ASP A 126 14.08 6.24 11.27
N LEU A 127 13.61 4.99 11.09
CA LEU A 127 14.45 3.81 11.25
C LEU A 127 15.56 3.74 10.20
N ASN A 128 15.27 4.08 8.95
CA ASN A 128 16.27 4.12 7.88
C ASN A 128 17.35 5.20 8.11
N HIS A 129 17.03 6.27 8.84
CA HIS A 129 18.03 7.26 9.24
C HIS A 129 18.95 6.77 10.35
N ARG A 130 18.44 5.96 11.27
CA ARG A 130 19.18 5.44 12.43
C ARG A 130 19.96 4.17 12.13
N VAL A 131 19.34 3.26 11.38
CA VAL A 131 19.90 1.93 11.09
C VAL A 131 20.79 2.00 9.85
N PRO A 132 22.02 1.45 9.90
CA PRO A 132 22.91 1.40 8.72
C PRO A 132 22.30 0.55 7.60
N ALA A 133 22.41 1.05 6.37
CA ALA A 133 21.93 0.35 5.18
C ALA A 133 22.83 -0.88 4.87
N VAL A 134 22.26 -1.84 4.14
CA VAL A 134 23.00 -2.99 3.59
C VAL A 134 24.18 -2.50 2.76
N GLY A 135 25.34 -3.14 2.90
CA GLY A 135 26.60 -2.74 2.26
C GLY A 135 27.39 -1.67 3.03
N SER A 136 26.88 -1.16 4.16
CA SER A 136 27.64 -0.27 5.02
C SER A 136 28.77 -1.00 5.72
N THR A 137 29.93 -0.34 5.88
CA THR A 137 31.05 -0.86 6.65
C THR A 137 30.89 -0.43 8.10
N VAL A 138 30.95 -1.40 9.00
CA VAL A 138 30.73 -1.21 10.43
C VAL A 138 31.86 -1.83 11.25
N GLU A 139 32.07 -1.28 12.41
CA GLU A 139 33.00 -1.81 13.42
C GLU A 139 32.15 -2.44 14.53
N THR A 140 32.34 -3.75 14.70
CA THR A 140 31.71 -4.54 15.75
C THR A 140 32.75 -4.83 16.84
N PRO A 141 32.34 -5.30 18.05
CA PRO A 141 33.28 -5.72 19.09
C PRO A 141 34.26 -6.82 18.63
N GLU A 142 33.91 -7.62 17.65
CA GLU A 142 34.75 -8.70 17.10
C GLU A 142 35.60 -8.28 15.89
N GLY A 143 35.40 -7.07 15.38
CA GLY A 143 36.17 -6.54 14.26
C GLY A 143 35.37 -5.79 13.21
N ARG A 144 36.01 -5.48 12.10
CA ARG A 144 35.35 -4.77 11.00
C ARG A 144 34.55 -5.74 10.11
N GLY A 145 33.34 -5.31 9.73
CA GLY A 145 32.48 -6.11 8.89
C GLY A 145 31.63 -5.26 7.94
N ILE A 146 30.92 -5.96 7.07
CA ILE A 146 29.97 -5.39 6.12
C ILE A 146 28.56 -5.85 6.49
N VAL A 147 27.61 -4.93 6.52
CA VAL A 147 26.21 -5.24 6.75
C VAL A 147 25.63 -5.98 5.54
N VAL A 148 25.19 -7.21 5.74
CA VAL A 148 24.60 -8.06 4.70
C VAL A 148 23.06 -7.95 4.73
N GLU A 149 22.48 -7.88 5.94
CA GLU A 149 21.03 -7.77 6.13
C GLU A 149 20.75 -6.80 7.28
N SER A 150 19.71 -5.98 7.10
CA SER A 150 19.26 -5.02 8.10
C SER A 150 17.81 -5.32 8.45
N GLN A 151 17.54 -5.60 9.73
CA GLN A 151 16.19 -5.80 10.28
C GLN A 151 15.75 -4.51 10.99
N LEU A 152 15.16 -3.59 10.22
CA LEU A 152 14.81 -2.25 10.67
C LEU A 152 14.00 -2.24 11.98
N LEU A 153 12.86 -2.95 12.02
CA LEU A 153 11.96 -2.97 13.18
C LEU A 153 12.55 -3.59 14.45
N ARG A 154 13.58 -4.43 14.31
CA ARG A 154 14.25 -5.07 15.46
C ARG A 154 15.55 -4.36 15.81
N GLU A 155 15.95 -3.37 15.00
CA GLU A 155 17.21 -2.66 15.12
C GLU A 155 18.41 -3.63 15.20
N ARG A 156 18.39 -4.68 14.38
CA ARG A 156 19.43 -5.71 14.29
C ARG A 156 20.06 -5.75 12.92
N LEU A 157 21.35 -5.99 12.90
CA LEU A 157 22.18 -6.10 11.71
C LEU A 157 22.78 -7.49 11.63
N LYS A 158 22.74 -8.12 10.46
CA LYS A 158 23.61 -9.26 10.16
C LYS A 158 24.85 -8.74 9.45
N VAL A 159 25.99 -8.96 10.07
CA VAL A 159 27.30 -8.47 9.64
C VAL A 159 28.18 -9.66 9.28
N LYS A 160 28.84 -9.57 8.12
CA LYS A 160 29.92 -10.46 7.70
C LYS A 160 31.24 -9.81 8.09
N LEU A 161 32.05 -10.48 8.93
CA LEU A 161 33.35 -9.99 9.35
C LEU A 161 34.36 -10.09 8.20
N LEU A 162 35.23 -9.08 8.08
CA LEU A 162 36.26 -9.00 7.04
C LEU A 162 37.55 -9.75 7.44
N ASN A 163 37.73 -10.04 8.72
CA ASN A 163 38.97 -10.58 9.27
C ASN A 163 39.16 -12.11 9.06
N ASP A 164 38.06 -12.82 8.71
CA ASP A 164 38.10 -14.26 8.50
C ASP A 164 37.47 -14.65 7.15
N PRO A 165 38.26 -14.71 6.08
CA PRO A 165 37.76 -15.11 4.77
C PRO A 165 37.32 -16.59 4.68
N GLN A 166 37.63 -17.41 5.69
CA GLN A 166 37.34 -18.84 5.72
C GLN A 166 35.95 -19.16 6.34
N TYR A 167 35.39 -18.26 7.14
CA TYR A 167 34.10 -18.45 7.75
C TYR A 167 33.06 -17.47 7.13
N ASP A 168 32.12 -18.02 6.40
CA ASP A 168 30.97 -17.30 5.82
C ASP A 168 29.87 -17.09 6.89
N GLU A 169 30.28 -16.97 8.16
CA GLU A 169 29.36 -16.83 9.29
C GLU A 169 28.84 -15.42 9.37
N LEU A 170 27.52 -15.32 9.52
CA LEU A 170 26.80 -14.06 9.73
C LEU A 170 26.52 -13.87 11.21
N PHE A 171 27.10 -12.84 11.79
CA PHE A 171 26.87 -12.46 13.18
C PHE A 171 25.75 -11.42 13.28
N THR A 172 24.91 -11.56 14.29
CA THR A 172 23.78 -10.65 14.51
C THR A 172 24.07 -9.73 15.68
N TRP A 173 24.15 -8.42 15.40
CA TRP A 173 24.40 -7.36 16.37
C TRP A 173 23.24 -6.40 16.46
N LYS A 174 23.08 -5.72 17.61
CA LYS A 174 22.18 -4.57 17.73
C LYS A 174 22.84 -3.33 17.13
N VAL A 175 22.05 -2.41 16.63
CA VAL A 175 22.55 -1.15 16.06
C VAL A 175 23.38 -0.35 17.05
N ASP A 176 22.98 -0.36 18.33
CA ASP A 176 23.67 0.37 19.42
C ASP A 176 25.08 -0.19 19.72
N GLU A 177 25.33 -1.46 19.39
CA GLU A 177 26.59 -2.15 19.67
C GLU A 177 27.62 -1.95 18.54
N VAL A 178 27.21 -1.32 17.45
CA VAL A 178 27.98 -1.24 16.21
C VAL A 178 28.26 0.20 15.83
N LYS A 179 29.51 0.51 15.53
CA LYS A 179 29.93 1.84 15.04
C LYS A 179 30.00 1.87 13.53
N VAL A 180 29.27 2.79 12.91
CA VAL A 180 29.29 2.97 11.46
C VAL A 180 30.55 3.70 11.03
N LEU A 181 31.39 3.03 10.23
CA LEU A 181 32.61 3.61 9.67
C LEU A 181 32.31 4.29 8.32
N ARG A 182 31.54 3.62 7.45
CA ARG A 182 31.16 4.14 6.14
C ARG A 182 29.71 3.74 5.84
N LYS A 183 28.85 4.74 5.68
CA LYS A 183 27.48 4.49 5.22
C LYS A 183 27.46 4.13 3.76
N SER A 184 26.83 3.01 3.40
CA SER A 184 26.43 2.74 2.03
C SER A 184 25.22 3.63 1.76
N CYS A 185 25.23 4.36 0.65
CA CYS A 185 24.08 5.12 0.23
C CYS A 185 23.03 4.15 -0.33
N ASN A 186 21.89 4.03 0.31
CA ASN A 186 20.74 3.30 -0.22
C ASN A 186 19.98 4.14 -1.29
N CYS A 187 20.71 5.10 -1.91
CA CYS A 187 20.19 5.84 -3.04
C CYS A 187 20.05 4.85 -4.21
N PRO A 188 18.88 4.64 -4.78
CA PRO A 188 18.76 3.92 -6.04
C PRO A 188 19.68 4.67 -7.01
N LYS A 189 20.69 3.95 -7.56
CA LYS A 189 21.52 4.48 -8.64
C LYS A 189 20.54 5.07 -9.65
N ARG A 190 20.62 6.38 -9.91
CA ARG A 190 20.08 6.95 -11.13
C ARG A 190 20.81 6.18 -12.24
N GLU A 191 20.09 5.29 -12.88
CA GLU A 191 20.51 4.78 -14.18
C GLU A 191 20.62 6.03 -15.03
N ALA A 192 21.85 6.39 -15.36
CA ALA A 192 22.13 7.42 -16.33
C ALA A 192 21.47 6.94 -17.62
N GLU A 193 20.45 7.66 -18.06
CA GLU A 193 19.95 7.59 -19.40
C GLU A 193 21.15 7.96 -20.29
N GLU A 194 21.80 6.96 -20.86
CA GLU A 194 22.63 7.13 -22.04
C GLU A 194 21.68 7.53 -23.18
N VAL A 195 21.63 8.83 -23.37
CA VAL A 195 21.08 9.41 -24.60
C VAL A 195 22.04 9.02 -25.71
N GLU A 196 21.73 7.96 -26.42
CA GLU A 196 22.32 7.71 -27.73
C GLU A 196 21.83 8.76 -28.73
N LYS A 197 22.80 9.39 -29.36
CA LYS A 197 22.67 10.27 -30.50
C LYS A 197 22.11 9.56 -31.73
#